data_53245acdb973a0343ecfb84fc8a8ebc5
#
_entry.id   53245acdb973a0343ecfb84fc8a8ebc5
#
_cell.length_a   1.000
_cell.length_b   1.000
_cell.length_c   1.000
_cell.angle_alpha   90.00
_cell.angle_beta   90.00
_cell.angle_gamma   90.00
#
_symmetry.space_group_name_H-M   'P 1'
#
loop_
_entity.id
_entity.type
_entity.pdbx_description
1 polymer ?
#
loop_
_entity_poly.entity_id
_entity_poly.type
_entity_poly.pdbx_seq_one_letter_code
_entity_poly.pdbx_strand_id
1 'polypeptide(L)'
;MRAFYKKGIFVLIFLNVFCIQAQNDFNKLDDKGKKNGLWKGFYQDTKNQKYEGTFDHGKEVGTFTFYDNTKAKIIIATREFKPKDNSAYTIFYDQSKNKVSEGKVVNKLFEGQWKYYHKASKVVMTIENYSNGKLEGLRSVFYPSDKIAEEINYKNNLKNGFYKKYTETGIIIEESNYKNNEFDGLAIFRDADDGTIVSKGKFTNGKKTGIWQFFEKGKLVKEMNMSFPQSKSKIKTN
;
A
#
# COMPACT_ATOMS: atom_id res chain seq x y z
N MET A 1 -38.78 78.98 -53.05
CA MET A 1 -38.37 77.56 -52.85
C MET A 1 -37.26 77.53 -51.82
N ARG A 2 -37.57 77.15 -50.58
CA ARG A 2 -36.53 77.02 -49.50
C ARG A 2 -36.18 75.53 -49.33
N ALA A 3 -34.93 75.15 -49.60
CA ALA A 3 -34.42 73.81 -49.39
C ALA A 3 -34.04 73.64 -47.91
N PHE A 4 -34.65 72.62 -47.22
CA PHE A 4 -34.28 72.22 -45.87
C PHE A 4 -33.14 71.20 -45.91
N TYR A 5 -31.95 71.56 -45.43
CA TYR A 5 -30.86 70.63 -45.18
C TYR A 5 -31.12 69.88 -43.83
N LYS A 6 -31.39 68.56 -43.89
CA LYS A 6 -31.40 67.69 -42.72
C LYS A 6 -29.97 67.31 -42.39
N LYS A 7 -29.47 67.81 -41.26
CA LYS A 7 -28.20 67.32 -40.68
C LYS A 7 -28.44 65.97 -40.03
N GLY A 8 -27.88 64.90 -40.59
CA GLY A 8 -27.84 63.57 -39.94
C GLY A 8 -26.73 63.53 -38.91
N ILE A 9 -27.09 63.28 -37.66
CA ILE A 9 -26.14 63.04 -36.57
C ILE A 9 -25.76 61.57 -36.66
N PHE A 10 -24.48 61.30 -36.99
CA PHE A 10 -23.90 59.92 -36.97
C PHE A 10 -23.42 59.67 -35.53
N VAL A 11 -24.17 58.88 -34.79
CA VAL A 11 -23.77 58.44 -33.42
C VAL A 11 -22.87 57.21 -33.63
N LEU A 12 -21.55 57.38 -33.48
CA LEU A 12 -20.56 56.31 -33.42
C LEU A 12 -20.67 55.62 -32.04
N ILE A 13 -21.36 54.49 -32.02
CA ILE A 13 -21.35 53.59 -30.85
C ILE A 13 -20.00 52.86 -30.79
N PHE A 14 -19.10 53.30 -29.89
CA PHE A 14 -17.88 52.55 -29.57
C PHE A 14 -18.31 51.32 -28.77
N LEU A 15 -18.38 50.15 -29.42
CA LEU A 15 -18.45 48.86 -28.71
C LEU A 15 -17.09 48.59 -28.08
N ASN A 16 -16.96 48.88 -26.79
CA ASN A 16 -15.85 48.39 -25.99
C ASN A 16 -16.02 46.88 -25.81
N VAL A 17 -15.36 46.09 -26.65
CA VAL A 17 -15.19 44.65 -26.47
C VAL A 17 -14.23 44.48 -25.30
N PHE A 18 -14.77 44.32 -24.09
CA PHE A 18 -14.00 43.80 -22.96
C PHE A 18 -13.64 42.34 -23.31
N CYS A 19 -12.45 42.11 -23.82
CA CYS A 19 -11.83 40.79 -23.78
C CYS A 19 -11.62 40.42 -22.31
N ILE A 20 -12.60 39.71 -21.74
CA ILE A 20 -12.40 39.01 -20.48
C ILE A 20 -11.41 37.88 -20.82
N GLN A 21 -10.11 38.16 -20.63
CA GLN A 21 -9.12 37.09 -20.57
C GLN A 21 -9.51 36.26 -19.34
N ALA A 22 -10.01 35.06 -19.57
CA ALA A 22 -10.18 34.07 -18.51
C ALA A 22 -8.79 33.81 -17.90
N GLN A 23 -8.48 34.54 -16.84
CA GLN A 23 -7.26 34.30 -16.08
C GLN A 23 -7.36 32.89 -15.54
N ASN A 24 -6.42 32.04 -15.94
CA ASN A 24 -6.31 30.71 -15.38
C ASN A 24 -6.14 30.82 -13.85
N ASP A 25 -7.16 30.43 -13.11
CA ASP A 25 -7.19 30.52 -11.65
C ASP A 25 -6.33 29.46 -10.96
N PHE A 26 -5.38 28.84 -11.68
CA PHE A 26 -4.45 27.85 -11.13
C PHE A 26 -2.99 28.19 -11.44
N ASN A 27 -2.07 27.54 -10.70
CA ASN A 27 -0.60 27.69 -10.80
C ASN A 27 -0.10 29.11 -10.49
N LYS A 28 -0.71 29.77 -9.52
CA LYS A 28 -0.28 31.09 -9.04
C LYS A 28 0.80 30.96 -7.96
N LEU A 29 1.72 31.90 -7.96
CA LEU A 29 2.70 32.08 -6.89
C LEU A 29 2.24 33.21 -5.96
N ASP A 30 2.63 33.16 -4.69
CA ASP A 30 2.49 34.28 -3.76
C ASP A 30 3.59 35.33 -3.99
N ASP A 31 3.56 36.39 -3.21
CA ASP A 31 4.52 37.50 -3.22
C ASP A 31 5.99 37.08 -2.90
N LYS A 32 6.16 35.89 -2.30
CA LYS A 32 7.46 35.28 -1.99
C LYS A 32 7.88 34.19 -3.01
N GLY A 33 7.17 34.07 -4.13
CA GLY A 33 7.45 33.09 -5.18
C GLY A 33 7.09 31.65 -4.79
N LYS A 34 6.27 31.43 -3.76
CA LYS A 34 5.83 30.09 -3.36
C LYS A 34 4.48 29.76 -4.00
N LYS A 35 4.26 28.48 -4.28
CA LYS A 35 2.98 27.98 -4.79
C LYS A 35 1.86 28.37 -3.85
N ASN A 36 0.75 28.95 -4.38
CA ASN A 36 -0.41 29.34 -3.60
C ASN A 36 -1.70 29.14 -4.37
N GLY A 37 -2.76 28.68 -3.69
CA GLY A 37 -4.03 28.35 -4.33
C GLY A 37 -4.02 27.02 -5.10
N LEU A 38 -4.93 26.87 -6.06
CA LEU A 38 -5.06 25.66 -6.88
C LEU A 38 -3.87 25.48 -7.83
N TRP A 39 -3.34 24.27 -7.86
CA TRP A 39 -2.22 23.87 -8.72
C TRP A 39 -2.54 22.61 -9.51
N LYS A 40 -2.10 22.63 -10.79
CA LYS A 40 -2.16 21.49 -11.70
C LYS A 40 -0.76 21.20 -12.22
N GLY A 41 -0.31 19.96 -12.08
CA GLY A 41 0.92 19.47 -12.68
C GLY A 41 0.62 18.64 -13.92
N PHE A 42 1.58 18.57 -14.85
CA PHE A 42 1.44 17.87 -16.14
C PHE A 42 2.63 16.95 -16.35
N TYR A 43 2.42 15.87 -17.08
CA TYR A 43 3.49 15.01 -17.58
C TYR A 43 4.30 15.77 -18.63
N GLN A 44 5.62 15.60 -18.63
CA GLN A 44 6.48 16.39 -19.53
C GLN A 44 6.35 15.97 -21.00
N ASP A 45 6.18 14.67 -21.24
CA ASP A 45 6.11 14.03 -22.55
C ASP A 45 4.76 14.24 -23.24
N THR A 46 3.66 13.90 -22.56
CA THR A 46 2.31 13.91 -23.15
C THR A 46 1.52 15.19 -22.89
N LYS A 47 1.96 16.03 -21.93
CA LYS A 47 1.21 17.18 -21.42
C LYS A 47 -0.15 16.83 -20.78
N ASN A 48 -0.44 15.54 -20.56
CA ASN A 48 -1.60 15.12 -19.81
C ASN A 48 -1.49 15.59 -18.35
N GLN A 49 -2.63 15.89 -17.72
CA GLN A 49 -2.64 16.32 -16.31
C GLN A 49 -2.16 15.18 -15.41
N LYS A 50 -1.16 15.46 -14.57
CA LYS A 50 -0.55 14.51 -13.64
C LYS A 50 -1.17 14.59 -12.25
N TYR A 51 -1.45 15.80 -11.78
CA TYR A 51 -2.09 16.02 -10.48
C TYR A 51 -2.84 17.35 -10.45
N GLU A 52 -3.72 17.47 -9.46
CA GLU A 52 -4.26 18.74 -8.99
C GLU A 52 -4.36 18.73 -7.46
N GLY A 53 -4.26 19.92 -6.86
CA GLY A 53 -4.36 20.10 -5.43
C GLY A 53 -4.12 21.55 -5.04
N THR A 54 -4.26 21.85 -3.75
CA THR A 54 -4.13 23.22 -3.23
C THR A 54 -2.82 23.37 -2.45
N PHE A 55 -2.11 24.44 -2.71
CA PHE A 55 -0.95 24.86 -1.91
C PHE A 55 -1.33 26.09 -1.08
N ASP A 56 -0.82 26.12 0.15
CA ASP A 56 -0.83 27.28 1.03
C ASP A 56 0.61 27.67 1.30
N HIS A 57 1.05 28.80 0.68
CA HIS A 57 2.42 29.33 0.79
C HIS A 57 3.52 28.28 0.62
N GLY A 58 3.37 27.40 -0.39
CA GLY A 58 4.31 26.33 -0.73
C GLY A 58 4.08 25.00 -0.01
N LYS A 59 3.13 24.91 0.91
CA LYS A 59 2.75 23.68 1.60
C LYS A 59 1.53 23.06 0.93
N GLU A 60 1.55 21.74 0.75
CA GLU A 60 0.40 20.98 0.27
C GLU A 60 -0.68 20.94 1.36
N VAL A 61 -1.94 21.29 1.01
CA VAL A 61 -3.09 21.29 1.93
C VAL A 61 -4.31 20.64 1.27
N GLY A 62 -5.18 20.05 2.10
CA GLY A 62 -6.39 19.38 1.61
C GLY A 62 -6.10 18.17 0.75
N THR A 63 -6.94 17.90 -0.23
CA THR A 63 -6.82 16.70 -1.07
C THR A 63 -6.09 17.01 -2.38
N PHE A 64 -5.06 16.23 -2.66
CA PHE A 64 -4.40 16.12 -3.96
C PHE A 64 -4.92 14.89 -4.69
N THR A 65 -5.27 15.06 -5.96
CA THR A 65 -5.67 13.98 -6.85
C THR A 65 -4.60 13.78 -7.89
N PHE A 66 -4.17 12.53 -8.08
CA PHE A 66 -3.16 12.13 -9.05
C PHE A 66 -3.80 11.28 -10.15
N TYR A 67 -3.37 11.51 -11.37
CA TYR A 67 -3.92 10.89 -12.57
C TYR A 67 -2.86 10.08 -13.31
N ASP A 68 -3.29 9.07 -14.06
CA ASP A 68 -2.43 8.34 -14.96
C ASP A 68 -2.01 9.19 -16.18
N ASN A 69 -1.02 8.72 -16.95
CA ASN A 69 -0.54 9.42 -18.13
C ASN A 69 -1.38 9.08 -19.39
N THR A 70 -2.70 9.13 -19.27
CA THR A 70 -3.62 8.92 -20.41
C THR A 70 -4.54 10.13 -20.61
N LYS A 71 -5.15 10.22 -21.80
CA LYS A 71 -6.17 11.23 -22.08
C LYS A 71 -7.45 11.03 -21.27
N ALA A 72 -7.71 9.80 -20.81
CA ALA A 72 -8.86 9.46 -19.98
C ALA A 72 -8.77 10.05 -18.55
N LYS A 73 -7.56 10.45 -18.11
CA LYS A 73 -7.34 11.09 -16.82
C LYS A 73 -7.91 10.26 -15.67
N ILE A 74 -7.50 8.98 -15.61
CA ILE A 74 -7.94 8.05 -14.59
C ILE A 74 -7.24 8.38 -13.27
N ILE A 75 -8.01 8.46 -12.18
CA ILE A 75 -7.46 8.69 -10.83
C ILE A 75 -6.69 7.45 -10.40
N ILE A 76 -5.39 7.60 -10.12
CA ILE A 76 -4.51 6.53 -9.61
C ILE A 76 -4.19 6.67 -8.13
N ALA A 77 -4.31 7.88 -7.58
CA ALA A 77 -4.14 8.11 -6.15
C ALA A 77 -4.82 9.38 -5.67
N THR A 78 -5.17 9.40 -4.38
CA THR A 78 -5.51 10.63 -3.66
C THR A 78 -4.62 10.73 -2.42
N ARG A 79 -4.29 11.98 -2.02
CA ARG A 79 -3.58 12.29 -0.77
C ARG A 79 -4.32 13.40 -0.04
N GLU A 80 -4.75 13.14 1.17
CA GLU A 80 -5.34 14.13 2.06
C GLU A 80 -4.29 14.60 3.05
N PHE A 81 -3.80 15.82 2.85
CA PHE A 81 -2.78 16.44 3.70
C PHE A 81 -3.40 17.04 4.95
N LYS A 82 -2.80 16.74 6.12
CA LYS A 82 -3.17 17.33 7.39
C LYS A 82 -2.25 18.51 7.71
N PRO A 83 -2.81 19.72 7.99
CA PRO A 83 -2.00 20.92 8.16
C PRO A 83 -0.99 20.87 9.33
N LYS A 84 -1.24 20.01 10.33
CA LYS A 84 -0.49 20.01 11.59
C LYS A 84 0.81 19.22 11.59
N ASP A 85 0.96 18.21 10.71
CA ASP A 85 2.05 17.23 10.83
C ASP A 85 2.54 16.74 9.48
N ASN A 86 3.03 17.38 8.57
CA ASN A 86 3.61 16.94 7.28
C ASN A 86 3.18 15.53 6.81
N SER A 87 1.99 15.08 7.26
CA SER A 87 1.44 13.78 6.92
C SER A 87 0.32 13.88 5.90
N ALA A 88 0.17 12.82 5.13
CA ALA A 88 -0.98 12.67 4.25
C ALA A 88 -1.56 11.26 4.38
N TYR A 89 -2.89 11.15 4.39
CA TYR A 89 -3.53 9.85 4.17
C TYR A 89 -3.61 9.61 2.66
N THR A 90 -3.02 8.52 2.21
CA THR A 90 -2.89 8.20 0.79
C THR A 90 -3.73 6.98 0.45
N ILE A 91 -4.49 7.07 -0.65
CA ILE A 91 -5.25 5.94 -1.22
C ILE A 91 -4.77 5.76 -2.65
N PHE A 92 -4.42 4.52 -3.02
CA PHE A 92 -4.10 4.14 -4.38
C PHE A 92 -5.26 3.38 -5.01
N TYR A 93 -5.48 3.59 -6.31
CA TYR A 93 -6.56 2.98 -7.08
C TYR A 93 -6.03 2.26 -8.32
N ASP A 94 -6.74 1.22 -8.75
CA ASP A 94 -6.55 0.60 -10.06
C ASP A 94 -7.28 1.39 -11.16
N GLN A 95 -7.13 0.95 -12.41
CA GLN A 95 -7.78 1.58 -13.56
C GLN A 95 -9.32 1.52 -13.52
N SER A 96 -9.89 0.61 -12.76
CA SER A 96 -11.34 0.45 -12.52
C SER A 96 -11.82 1.22 -11.30
N LYS A 97 -10.96 2.05 -10.69
CA LYS A 97 -11.20 2.85 -9.48
C LYS A 97 -11.43 2.01 -8.20
N ASN A 98 -11.03 0.74 -8.19
CA ASN A 98 -11.01 -0.03 -6.96
C ASN A 98 -9.82 0.41 -6.11
N LYS A 99 -9.97 0.43 -4.79
CA LYS A 99 -8.84 0.64 -3.88
C LYS A 99 -7.84 -0.51 -4.00
N VAL A 100 -6.56 -0.17 -4.17
CA VAL A 100 -5.44 -1.13 -4.16
C VAL A 100 -4.78 -1.14 -2.79
N SER A 101 -4.52 0.04 -2.24
CA SER A 101 -3.93 0.18 -0.90
C SER A 101 -4.23 1.54 -0.31
N GLU A 102 -4.15 1.65 1.01
CA GLU A 102 -4.29 2.92 1.71
C GLU A 102 -3.52 2.93 3.04
N GLY A 103 -3.07 4.13 3.44
CA GLY A 103 -2.38 4.34 4.70
C GLY A 103 -1.80 5.74 4.86
N LYS A 104 -1.16 5.96 5.99
CA LYS A 104 -0.53 7.24 6.34
C LYS A 104 0.89 7.31 5.75
N VAL A 105 1.23 8.47 5.21
CA VAL A 105 2.59 8.84 4.76
C VAL A 105 3.06 10.03 5.58
N VAL A 106 4.26 9.99 6.13
CA VAL A 106 4.92 11.09 6.83
C VAL A 106 6.28 11.31 6.17
N ASN A 107 6.59 12.53 5.78
CA ASN A 107 7.85 12.85 5.10
C ASN A 107 8.17 11.91 3.91
N LYS A 108 7.15 11.52 3.14
CA LYS A 108 7.22 10.59 2.00
C LYS A 108 7.50 9.12 2.37
N LEU A 109 7.51 8.76 3.65
CA LEU A 109 7.68 7.40 4.14
C LEU A 109 6.35 6.84 4.66
N PHE A 110 6.12 5.55 4.48
CA PHE A 110 4.97 4.86 5.06
C PHE A 110 5.07 4.88 6.58
N GLU A 111 3.94 5.13 7.26
CA GLU A 111 3.86 5.22 8.71
C GLU A 111 2.56 4.61 9.23
N GLY A 112 2.67 3.84 10.34
CA GLY A 112 1.52 3.18 10.95
C GLY A 112 0.95 2.07 10.07
N GLN A 113 -0.35 1.84 10.20
CA GLN A 113 -1.04 0.75 9.51
C GLN A 113 -1.32 1.08 8.05
N TRP A 114 -0.96 0.16 7.16
CA TRP A 114 -1.28 0.15 5.74
C TRP A 114 -2.16 -1.05 5.41
N LYS A 115 -3.20 -0.81 4.60
CA LYS A 115 -4.11 -1.84 4.11
C LYS A 115 -3.90 -2.03 2.62
N TYR A 116 -3.87 -3.28 2.19
CA TYR A 116 -3.85 -3.69 0.80
C TYR A 116 -5.10 -4.53 0.54
N TYR A 117 -5.70 -4.41 -0.62
CA TYR A 117 -6.97 -5.03 -0.95
C TYR A 117 -6.80 -6.17 -1.97
N HIS A 118 -7.66 -7.16 -1.91
CA HIS A 118 -7.78 -8.15 -2.99
C HIS A 118 -8.21 -7.45 -4.28
N LYS A 119 -7.70 -7.96 -5.43
CA LYS A 119 -7.99 -7.38 -6.75
C LYS A 119 -9.51 -7.26 -6.98
N ALA A 120 -9.94 -6.06 -7.38
CA ALA A 120 -11.33 -5.72 -7.65
C ALA A 120 -12.30 -6.04 -6.49
N SER A 121 -11.82 -5.93 -5.24
CA SER A 121 -12.57 -6.27 -4.01
C SER A 121 -12.45 -5.15 -2.97
N LYS A 122 -13.38 -5.13 -2.03
CA LYS A 122 -13.30 -4.31 -0.81
C LYS A 122 -12.70 -5.09 0.36
N VAL A 123 -12.47 -6.39 0.20
CA VAL A 123 -11.88 -7.25 1.23
C VAL A 123 -10.39 -6.94 1.33
N VAL A 124 -9.91 -6.76 2.56
CA VAL A 124 -8.50 -6.53 2.85
C VAL A 124 -7.73 -7.82 2.61
N MET A 125 -6.67 -7.76 1.80
CA MET A 125 -5.73 -8.85 1.57
C MET A 125 -4.61 -8.87 2.61
N THR A 126 -4.11 -7.67 2.96
CA THR A 126 -2.97 -7.58 3.87
C THR A 126 -3.08 -6.31 4.71
N ILE A 127 -2.75 -6.44 6.00
CA ILE A 127 -2.50 -5.31 6.90
C ILE A 127 -1.03 -5.36 7.27
N GLU A 128 -0.33 -4.27 7.03
CA GLU A 128 1.09 -4.10 7.35
C GLU A 128 1.28 -2.91 8.27
N ASN A 129 2.22 -3.01 9.20
CA ASN A 129 2.59 -1.91 10.06
C ASN A 129 3.97 -1.38 9.67
N TYR A 130 4.08 -0.06 9.57
CA TYR A 130 5.31 0.62 9.18
C TYR A 130 5.74 1.62 10.24
N SER A 131 7.06 1.74 10.40
CA SER A 131 7.69 2.83 11.12
C SER A 131 8.84 3.36 10.27
N ASN A 132 8.81 4.66 9.95
CA ASN A 132 9.81 5.30 9.10
C ASN A 132 10.06 4.55 7.76
N GLY A 133 9.00 4.06 7.13
CA GLY A 133 9.05 3.36 5.85
C GLY A 133 9.53 1.90 5.92
N LYS A 134 9.75 1.36 7.13
CA LYS A 134 10.15 -0.04 7.33
C LYS A 134 9.01 -0.83 7.97
N LEU A 135 8.82 -2.07 7.52
CA LEU A 135 7.91 -3.00 8.19
C LEU A 135 8.35 -3.21 9.64
N GLU A 136 7.43 -2.98 10.57
CA GLU A 136 7.66 -3.06 12.01
C GLU A 136 6.41 -3.59 12.71
N GLY A 137 6.53 -4.67 13.48
CA GLY A 137 5.40 -5.30 14.18
C GLY A 137 4.63 -6.31 13.32
N LEU A 138 3.37 -6.51 13.63
CA LEU A 138 2.53 -7.54 13.02
C LEU A 138 2.14 -7.20 11.58
N ARG A 139 2.35 -8.16 10.69
CA ARG A 139 1.73 -8.24 9.36
C ARG A 139 0.69 -9.35 9.38
N SER A 140 -0.53 -9.07 8.92
CA SER A 140 -1.60 -10.04 8.79
C SER A 140 -2.03 -10.17 7.34
N VAL A 141 -2.21 -11.39 6.85
CA VAL A 141 -2.72 -11.71 5.51
C VAL A 141 -4.07 -12.39 5.64
N PHE A 142 -4.99 -12.08 4.75
CA PHE A 142 -6.35 -12.59 4.77
C PHE A 142 -6.69 -13.28 3.43
N TYR A 143 -7.49 -14.30 3.51
CA TYR A 143 -8.16 -14.92 2.37
C TYR A 143 -9.21 -13.97 1.77
N PRO A 144 -9.65 -14.20 0.51
CA PRO A 144 -10.79 -13.47 -0.06
C PRO A 144 -12.10 -13.58 0.75
N SER A 145 -12.23 -14.62 1.56
CA SER A 145 -13.32 -14.82 2.53
C SER A 145 -13.22 -13.99 3.81
N ASP A 146 -12.24 -13.05 3.88
CA ASP A 146 -11.94 -12.21 5.05
C ASP A 146 -11.43 -12.99 6.29
N LYS A 147 -11.11 -14.27 6.13
CA LYS A 147 -10.49 -15.08 7.17
C LYS A 147 -8.99 -14.92 7.16
N ILE A 148 -8.38 -15.01 8.35
CA ILE A 148 -6.92 -14.91 8.47
C ILE A 148 -6.22 -16.08 7.79
N ALA A 149 -5.18 -15.79 7.03
CA ALA A 149 -4.34 -16.75 6.32
C ALA A 149 -2.94 -16.84 6.94
N GLU A 150 -2.40 -15.70 7.39
CA GLU A 150 -1.03 -15.64 7.91
C GLU A 150 -0.87 -14.48 8.90
N GLU A 151 -0.11 -14.72 9.94
CA GLU A 151 0.35 -13.70 10.89
C GLU A 151 1.86 -13.82 11.06
N ILE A 152 2.56 -12.71 10.97
CA ILE A 152 4.01 -12.70 11.10
C ILE A 152 4.50 -11.38 11.68
N ASN A 153 5.46 -11.44 12.59
CA ASN A 153 6.13 -10.26 13.11
C ASN A 153 7.34 -9.86 12.27
N TYR A 154 7.48 -8.56 12.08
CA TYR A 154 8.61 -7.92 11.44
C TYR A 154 9.34 -6.97 12.38
N LYS A 155 10.64 -6.84 12.16
CA LYS A 155 11.50 -5.81 12.76
C LYS A 155 12.45 -5.29 11.69
N ASN A 156 12.38 -3.99 11.39
CA ASN A 156 13.23 -3.37 10.37
C ASN A 156 13.19 -4.10 9.01
N ASN A 157 12.02 -4.46 8.48
CA ASN A 157 11.79 -5.22 7.24
C ASN A 157 12.20 -6.71 7.30
N LEU A 158 12.70 -7.23 8.42
CA LEU A 158 13.08 -8.62 8.56
C LEU A 158 12.03 -9.36 9.39
N LYS A 159 11.68 -10.60 9.00
CA LYS A 159 10.86 -11.49 9.83
C LYS A 159 11.56 -11.70 11.16
N ASN A 160 10.89 -11.36 12.26
CA ASN A 160 11.47 -11.42 13.60
C ASN A 160 10.38 -11.62 14.65
N GLY A 161 10.30 -12.78 15.25
CA GLY A 161 9.24 -13.18 16.17
C GLY A 161 8.39 -14.30 15.62
N PHE A 162 7.16 -14.40 16.10
CA PHE A 162 6.26 -15.49 15.73
C PHE A 162 5.77 -15.41 14.30
N TYR A 163 5.46 -16.58 13.76
CA TYR A 163 4.76 -16.81 12.50
C TYR A 163 3.65 -17.84 12.72
N LYS A 164 2.48 -17.56 12.18
CA LYS A 164 1.37 -18.52 12.13
C LYS A 164 0.78 -18.54 10.73
N LYS A 165 0.46 -19.73 10.26
CA LYS A 165 -0.25 -19.96 9.00
C LYS A 165 -1.51 -20.75 9.25
N TYR A 166 -2.57 -20.37 8.55
CA TYR A 166 -3.92 -20.94 8.72
C TYR A 166 -4.44 -21.48 7.40
N THR A 167 -5.32 -22.48 7.47
CA THR A 167 -6.21 -22.82 6.35
C THR A 167 -7.36 -21.82 6.27
N GLU A 168 -8.09 -21.83 5.18
CA GLU A 168 -9.30 -21.00 5.04
C GLU A 168 -10.43 -21.43 6.00
N THR A 169 -10.40 -22.67 6.50
CA THR A 169 -11.29 -23.17 7.56
C THR A 169 -10.89 -22.72 8.96
N GLY A 170 -9.69 -22.11 9.12
CA GLY A 170 -9.17 -21.58 10.40
C GLY A 170 -8.27 -22.54 11.15
N ILE A 171 -7.92 -23.70 10.59
CA ILE A 171 -6.95 -24.61 11.18
C ILE A 171 -5.55 -24.01 11.11
N ILE A 172 -4.83 -23.98 12.22
CA ILE A 172 -3.42 -23.58 12.25
C ILE A 172 -2.59 -24.73 11.70
N ILE A 173 -1.87 -24.50 10.58
CA ILE A 173 -1.02 -25.52 9.94
C ILE A 173 0.46 -25.32 10.25
N GLU A 174 0.87 -24.12 10.63
CA GLU A 174 2.24 -23.82 11.04
C GLU A 174 2.23 -22.81 12.19
N GLU A 175 3.00 -23.11 13.24
CA GLU A 175 3.42 -22.16 14.25
C GLU A 175 4.95 -22.25 14.33
N SER A 176 5.63 -21.12 14.11
CA SER A 176 7.10 -21.08 14.11
C SER A 176 7.61 -19.73 14.59
N ASN A 177 8.91 -19.62 14.76
CA ASN A 177 9.56 -18.38 15.14
C ASN A 177 10.68 -18.04 14.15
N TYR A 178 10.85 -16.75 13.91
CA TYR A 178 11.89 -16.20 13.03
C TYR A 178 12.80 -15.25 13.81
N LYS A 179 14.05 -15.21 13.38
CA LYS A 179 15.03 -14.19 13.74
C LYS A 179 15.79 -13.80 12.49
N ASN A 180 15.69 -12.52 12.10
CA ASN A 180 16.35 -11.96 10.92
C ASN A 180 16.09 -12.77 9.63
N ASN A 181 14.83 -13.12 9.34
CA ASN A 181 14.35 -13.92 8.20
C ASN A 181 14.64 -15.42 8.27
N GLU A 182 15.35 -15.93 9.27
CA GLU A 182 15.64 -17.35 9.41
C GLU A 182 14.76 -17.97 10.53
N PHE A 183 14.36 -19.22 10.36
CA PHE A 183 13.71 -19.96 11.43
C PHE A 183 14.62 -20.01 12.66
N ASP A 184 14.10 -19.59 13.82
CA ASP A 184 14.85 -19.64 15.09
C ASP A 184 13.88 -19.83 16.25
N GLY A 185 13.95 -20.95 16.93
CA GLY A 185 13.04 -21.33 18.01
C GLY A 185 12.20 -22.56 17.69
N LEU A 186 11.14 -22.76 18.47
CA LEU A 186 10.22 -23.88 18.28
C LEU A 186 9.38 -23.71 17.01
N ALA A 187 9.10 -24.83 16.34
CA ALA A 187 8.18 -24.92 15.23
C ALA A 187 7.28 -26.14 15.38
N ILE A 188 6.01 -25.97 15.03
CA ILE A 188 4.96 -27.00 15.02
C ILE A 188 4.27 -26.95 13.66
N PHE A 189 4.21 -28.08 13.01
CA PHE A 189 3.50 -28.25 11.74
C PHE A 189 2.36 -29.23 11.94
N ARG A 190 1.19 -28.89 11.36
CA ARG A 190 -0.03 -29.66 11.47
C ARG A 190 -0.60 -30.03 10.14
N ASP A 191 -1.38 -31.07 10.12
CA ASP A 191 -2.20 -31.47 8.99
C ASP A 191 -3.25 -30.38 8.68
N ALA A 192 -3.49 -30.14 7.40
CA ALA A 192 -4.41 -29.08 6.96
C ALA A 192 -5.88 -29.49 7.06
N ASP A 193 -6.17 -30.79 7.11
CA ASP A 193 -7.54 -31.29 7.11
C ASP A 193 -8.13 -31.32 8.53
N ASP A 194 -7.33 -31.77 9.51
CA ASP A 194 -7.82 -32.01 10.88
C ASP A 194 -7.04 -31.27 11.98
N GLY A 195 -5.93 -30.60 11.63
CA GLY A 195 -5.11 -29.84 12.59
C GLY A 195 -4.23 -30.70 13.49
N THR A 196 -4.15 -32.02 13.28
CA THR A 196 -3.29 -32.91 14.04
C THR A 196 -1.82 -32.59 13.80
N ILE A 197 -0.97 -32.68 14.83
CA ILE A 197 0.45 -32.43 14.70
C ILE A 197 1.09 -33.48 13.82
N VAL A 198 1.81 -33.08 12.77
CA VAL A 198 2.62 -33.96 11.90
C VAL A 198 4.09 -33.89 12.23
N SER A 199 4.59 -32.75 12.68
CA SER A 199 5.97 -32.65 13.20
C SER A 199 6.15 -31.45 14.10
N LYS A 200 7.11 -31.54 15.00
CA LYS A 200 7.55 -30.41 15.84
C LYS A 200 9.02 -30.56 16.22
N GLY A 201 9.67 -29.43 16.46
CA GLY A 201 11.08 -29.41 16.88
C GLY A 201 11.60 -27.97 16.97
N LYS A 202 12.90 -27.84 17.08
CA LYS A 202 13.57 -26.55 17.20
C LYS A 202 14.40 -26.25 15.94
N PHE A 203 14.37 -25.02 15.51
CA PHE A 203 15.33 -24.45 14.56
C PHE A 203 16.34 -23.56 15.30
N THR A 204 17.54 -23.49 14.76
CA THR A 204 18.57 -22.53 15.17
C THR A 204 19.26 -22.06 13.89
N ASN A 205 19.21 -20.73 13.61
CA ASN A 205 19.77 -20.13 12.41
C ASN A 205 19.36 -20.89 11.12
N GLY A 206 18.06 -21.10 10.94
CA GLY A 206 17.45 -21.75 9.77
C GLY A 206 17.59 -23.28 9.71
N LYS A 207 18.33 -23.93 10.62
CA LYS A 207 18.58 -25.36 10.60
C LYS A 207 17.82 -26.09 11.71
N LYS A 208 17.26 -27.26 11.41
CA LYS A 208 16.68 -28.14 12.42
C LYS A 208 17.76 -28.59 13.41
N THR A 209 17.49 -28.48 14.72
CA THR A 209 18.42 -28.83 15.80
C THR A 209 17.69 -29.61 16.91
N GLY A 210 18.43 -30.36 17.70
CA GLY A 210 17.88 -31.16 18.79
C GLY A 210 16.93 -32.26 18.30
N ILE A 211 16.05 -32.70 19.19
CA ILE A 211 15.10 -33.77 18.90
C ILE A 211 13.92 -33.19 18.11
N TRP A 212 13.66 -33.79 16.95
CA TRP A 212 12.48 -33.59 16.13
C TRP A 212 11.56 -34.79 16.27
N GLN A 213 10.29 -34.51 16.51
CA GLN A 213 9.23 -35.49 16.67
C GLN A 213 8.35 -35.49 15.41
N PHE A 214 8.02 -36.68 14.93
CA PHE A 214 7.16 -36.90 13.77
C PHE A 214 5.98 -37.75 14.18
N PHE A 215 4.80 -37.41 13.68
CA PHE A 215 3.55 -38.03 14.11
C PHE A 215 2.76 -38.49 12.86
N GLU A 216 2.04 -39.59 13.03
CA GLU A 216 1.04 -40.08 12.08
C GLU A 216 -0.30 -40.27 12.82
N LYS A 217 -1.37 -39.64 12.33
CA LYS A 217 -2.69 -39.65 12.97
C LYS A 217 -2.62 -39.34 14.48
N GLY A 218 -1.83 -38.31 14.84
CA GLY A 218 -1.65 -37.87 16.21
C GLY A 218 -0.78 -38.77 17.11
N LYS A 219 -0.28 -39.91 16.61
CA LYS A 219 0.64 -40.80 17.36
C LYS A 219 2.09 -40.54 16.99
N LEU A 220 2.97 -40.42 17.98
CA LEU A 220 4.41 -40.31 17.77
C LEU A 220 4.95 -41.57 17.10
N VAL A 221 5.50 -41.42 15.87
CA VAL A 221 6.06 -42.56 15.10
C VAL A 221 7.58 -42.50 15.00
N LYS A 222 8.17 -41.30 15.18
CA LYS A 222 9.62 -41.16 15.05
C LYS A 222 10.15 -39.98 15.82
N GLU A 223 11.32 -40.15 16.42
CA GLU A 223 12.16 -39.08 16.94
C GLU A 223 13.53 -39.11 16.25
N MET A 224 14.05 -37.94 15.91
CA MET A 224 15.36 -37.82 15.27
C MET A 224 16.14 -36.67 15.89
N ASN A 225 17.39 -36.90 16.25
CA ASN A 225 18.29 -35.82 16.65
C ASN A 225 18.87 -35.17 15.38
N MET A 226 18.42 -33.95 15.11
CA MET A 226 18.81 -33.17 13.90
C MET A 226 20.11 -32.38 14.09
N SER A 227 20.71 -32.40 15.29
CA SER A 227 22.00 -31.73 15.56
C SER A 227 23.19 -32.47 14.94
N PHE A 228 22.99 -33.72 14.55
CA PHE A 228 24.05 -34.53 13.93
C PHE A 228 23.70 -34.82 12.46
N PRO A 229 24.73 -34.89 11.58
CA PRO A 229 24.52 -35.32 10.20
C PRO A 229 23.85 -36.70 10.20
N GLN A 230 22.69 -36.82 9.53
CA GLN A 230 22.07 -38.13 9.34
C GLN A 230 22.97 -38.97 8.43
N SER A 231 23.49 -40.08 8.91
CA SER A 231 24.21 -41.04 8.05
C SER A 231 23.24 -41.46 6.93
N LYS A 232 23.66 -41.35 5.67
CA LYS A 232 22.90 -41.89 4.55
C LYS A 232 22.65 -43.38 4.84
N SER A 233 21.45 -43.75 5.23
CA SER A 233 21.08 -45.16 5.33
C SER A 233 21.21 -45.73 3.93
N LYS A 234 22.17 -46.63 3.76
CA LYS A 234 22.27 -47.47 2.54
C LYS A 234 20.98 -48.26 2.46
N ILE A 235 20.13 -47.90 1.53
CA ILE A 235 19.00 -48.75 1.16
C ILE A 235 19.63 -50.03 0.65
N LYS A 236 19.57 -51.10 1.46
CA LYS A 236 19.86 -52.46 0.98
C LYS A 236 18.66 -52.88 0.14
N THR A 237 18.78 -52.76 -1.17
CA THR A 237 17.91 -53.50 -2.11
C THR A 237 18.26 -54.95 -1.99
N ASN A 238 17.38 -55.76 -1.44
CA ASN A 238 17.36 -57.21 -1.61
C ASN A 238 16.61 -57.53 -2.89
#